data_3f22fdc8f54046b8c13971d4e78ad52d
#
_entry.id   3f22fdc8f54046b8c13971d4e78ad52d
#
_cell.length_a   1.000
_cell.length_b   1.000
_cell.length_c   1.000
_cell.angle_alpha   90.00
_cell.angle_beta   90.00
_cell.angle_gamma   90.00
#
_symmetry.space_group_name_H-M   'P 1'
#
loop_
_entity.id
_entity.type
_entity.pdbx_description
1 polymer ?
#
loop_
_entity_poly.entity_id
_entity_poly.type
_entity_poly.pdbx_seq_one_letter_code
_entity_poly.pdbx_strand_id
1 'polypeptide(L)'
;MIRAVLNRRFKRAIQEKDNFLTFPDLILIDGGKGQYSVARESLNELGLHDIPIVAIAKGKFRNSGNETFFHNGKEFKFTKNDPTLFFLQRLRDESHRFAISAHRTKRKKGMNKSLLDQIDGIGSIRKRSLLNHFGSAKAVESASLDEIQSVEGLSLIHI
;
A
#
# COMPACT_ATOMS: atom_id res chain seq x y z
N MET A 1 -9.88 6.55 -5.45
CA MET A 1 -8.90 6.08 -4.44
C MET A 1 -8.21 7.24 -3.72
N ILE A 2 -7.57 8.22 -4.37
CA ILE A 2 -6.89 9.38 -3.71
C ILE A 2 -7.85 10.17 -2.82
N ARG A 3 -9.03 10.58 -3.32
CA ARG A 3 -10.06 11.31 -2.54
C ARG A 3 -10.39 10.60 -1.21
N ALA A 4 -10.63 9.28 -1.24
CA ALA A 4 -10.96 8.51 -0.04
C ALA A 4 -9.82 8.48 1.00
N VAL A 5 -8.57 8.41 0.53
CA VAL A 5 -7.38 8.43 1.40
C VAL A 5 -7.20 9.80 2.05
N LEU A 6 -7.26 10.87 1.27
CA LEU A 6 -7.11 12.24 1.76
C LEU A 6 -8.24 12.60 2.74
N ASN A 7 -9.50 12.32 2.37
CA ASN A 7 -10.63 12.59 3.24
C ASN A 7 -10.53 11.87 4.58
N ARG A 8 -10.18 10.58 4.58
CA ARG A 8 -10.00 9.81 5.82
C ARG A 8 -8.88 10.38 6.70
N ARG A 9 -7.72 10.71 6.10
CA ARG A 9 -6.58 11.25 6.84
C ARG A 9 -6.90 12.62 7.44
N PHE A 10 -7.39 13.54 6.61
CA PHE A 10 -7.56 14.94 7.02
C PHE A 10 -8.83 15.17 7.86
N LYS A 11 -9.93 14.43 7.63
CA LYS A 11 -11.06 14.45 8.55
C LYS A 11 -10.65 14.04 9.97
N ARG A 12 -9.82 13.00 10.06
CA ARG A 12 -9.27 12.56 11.33
C ARG A 12 -8.38 13.64 11.96
N ALA A 13 -7.48 14.25 11.18
CA ALA A 13 -6.60 15.31 11.67
C ALA A 13 -7.38 16.57 12.16
N ILE A 14 -8.50 16.89 11.51
CA ILE A 14 -9.39 17.99 11.91
C ILE A 14 -10.15 17.67 13.21
N GLN A 15 -10.59 16.41 13.37
CA GLN A 15 -11.37 15.97 14.53
C GLN A 15 -10.50 15.75 15.78
N GLU A 16 -9.32 15.18 15.62
CA GLU A 16 -8.36 14.97 16.69
C GLU A 16 -7.56 16.25 16.92
N LYS A 17 -8.17 17.25 17.63
CA LYS A 17 -7.53 18.53 18.00
C LYS A 17 -6.30 18.38 18.89
N ASP A 18 -6.04 17.20 19.41
CA ASP A 18 -4.91 16.92 20.30
C ASP A 18 -3.94 15.91 19.66
N ASN A 19 -2.70 16.40 19.49
CA ASN A 19 -1.47 15.62 19.52
C ASN A 19 -1.20 14.63 18.37
N PHE A 20 -0.28 14.87 17.53
CA PHE A 20 0.45 14.00 16.60
C PHE A 20 0.06 13.98 15.13
N LEU A 21 -1.10 14.45 14.71
CA LEU A 21 -1.40 14.59 13.29
C LEU A 21 -1.28 16.07 12.88
N THR A 22 -0.05 16.58 12.88
CA THR A 22 0.24 17.88 12.27
C THR A 22 -0.09 17.84 10.78
N PHE A 23 -0.66 18.93 10.27
CA PHE A 23 -0.84 19.08 8.84
C PHE A 23 0.52 19.07 8.15
N PRO A 24 0.67 18.40 7.00
CA PRO A 24 1.93 18.36 6.29
C PRO A 24 2.20 19.72 5.61
N ASP A 25 3.48 20.08 5.52
CA ASP A 25 3.93 21.26 4.79
C ASP A 25 3.83 21.07 3.27
N LEU A 26 3.77 19.82 2.79
CA LEU A 26 3.67 19.47 1.39
C LEU A 26 2.99 18.10 1.21
N ILE A 27 2.09 18.01 0.24
CA ILE A 27 1.53 16.73 -0.23
C ILE A 27 2.14 16.40 -1.58
N LEU A 28 2.87 15.28 -1.64
CA LEU A 28 3.43 14.75 -2.87
C LEU A 28 2.56 13.60 -3.39
N ILE A 29 2.18 13.67 -4.67
CA ILE A 29 1.31 12.68 -5.33
C ILE A 29 2.08 12.01 -6.47
N ASP A 30 2.20 10.68 -6.43
CA ASP A 30 2.67 9.90 -7.58
C ASP A 30 1.53 9.78 -8.60
N GLY A 31 1.51 10.71 -9.56
CA GLY A 31 0.45 10.79 -10.54
C GLY A 31 0.51 12.07 -11.38
N GLY A 32 -0.38 12.16 -12.35
CA GLY A 32 -0.46 13.30 -13.26
C GLY A 32 -1.51 14.34 -12.87
N LYS A 33 -1.85 15.20 -13.83
CA LYS A 33 -2.79 16.32 -13.69
C LYS A 33 -4.15 15.89 -13.09
N GLY A 34 -4.68 14.74 -13.52
CA GLY A 34 -5.98 14.25 -13.00
C GLY A 34 -5.93 13.93 -11.51
N GLN A 35 -4.87 13.28 -11.03
CA GLN A 35 -4.68 12.99 -9.60
C GLN A 35 -4.47 14.27 -8.80
N TYR A 36 -3.73 15.24 -9.36
CA TYR A 36 -3.57 16.57 -8.76
C TYR A 36 -4.93 17.26 -8.56
N SER A 37 -5.77 17.32 -9.60
CA SER A 37 -7.08 17.98 -9.53
C SER A 37 -7.98 17.35 -8.48
N VAL A 38 -8.08 16.01 -8.45
CA VAL A 38 -8.86 15.28 -7.45
C VAL A 38 -8.36 15.55 -6.02
N ALA A 39 -7.05 15.64 -5.82
CA ALA A 39 -6.49 15.92 -4.51
C ALA A 39 -6.77 17.37 -4.08
N ARG A 40 -6.62 18.35 -4.97
CA ARG A 40 -6.92 19.76 -4.69
C ARG A 40 -8.40 19.95 -4.35
N GLU A 41 -9.31 19.36 -5.12
CA GLU A 41 -10.74 19.38 -4.82
C GLU A 41 -11.03 18.80 -3.44
N SER A 42 -10.45 17.63 -3.12
CA SER A 42 -10.66 16.98 -1.82
C SER A 42 -10.20 17.84 -0.65
N LEU A 43 -9.07 18.54 -0.78
CA LEU A 43 -8.60 19.45 0.26
C LEU A 43 -9.46 20.72 0.36
N ASN A 44 -9.91 21.26 -0.77
CA ASN A 44 -10.81 22.42 -0.79
C ASN A 44 -12.15 22.11 -0.09
N GLU A 45 -12.73 20.93 -0.34
CA GLU A 45 -13.94 20.45 0.36
C GLU A 45 -13.76 20.34 1.90
N LEU A 46 -12.51 20.16 2.35
CA LEU A 46 -12.16 20.10 3.77
C LEU A 46 -11.71 21.45 4.37
N GLY A 47 -11.72 22.54 3.57
CA GLY A 47 -11.26 23.85 4.00
C GLY A 47 -9.73 23.98 4.11
N LEU A 48 -8.96 23.03 3.53
CA LEU A 48 -7.50 22.97 3.60
C LEU A 48 -6.87 23.54 2.32
N HIS A 49 -7.11 24.83 2.07
CA HIS A 49 -6.68 25.51 0.84
C HIS A 49 -5.16 25.76 0.80
N ASP A 50 -4.57 25.98 1.98
CA ASP A 50 -3.18 26.45 2.11
C ASP A 50 -2.13 25.34 2.01
N ILE A 51 -2.53 24.07 2.10
CA ILE A 51 -1.59 22.96 2.00
C ILE A 51 -1.11 22.81 0.55
N PRO A 52 0.18 22.98 0.28
CA PRO A 52 0.72 22.81 -1.06
C PRO A 52 0.62 21.37 -1.53
N ILE A 53 0.28 21.19 -2.81
CA ILE A 53 0.27 19.89 -3.49
C ILE A 53 1.19 19.94 -4.68
N VAL A 54 2.03 18.92 -4.82
CA VAL A 54 2.82 18.65 -6.03
C VAL A 54 2.49 17.25 -6.52
N ALA A 55 2.13 17.12 -7.78
CA ALA A 55 2.00 15.81 -8.43
C ALA A 55 3.17 15.57 -9.37
N ILE A 56 3.66 14.33 -9.39
CA ILE A 56 4.78 13.89 -10.23
C ILE A 56 4.28 12.82 -11.19
N ALA A 57 4.26 13.14 -12.47
CA ALA A 57 3.97 12.18 -13.53
C ALA A 57 5.27 11.64 -14.13
N LYS A 58 5.33 10.33 -14.33
CA LYS A 58 6.43 9.69 -15.06
C LYS A 58 6.39 10.10 -16.53
N GLY A 59 7.54 10.46 -17.10
CA GLY A 59 7.67 10.72 -18.53
C GLY A 59 7.32 9.48 -19.37
N LYS A 60 6.96 9.70 -20.64
CA LYS A 60 6.54 8.63 -21.59
C LYS A 60 7.51 7.45 -21.69
N PHE A 61 8.78 7.67 -21.47
CA PHE A 61 9.82 6.63 -21.62
C PHE A 61 10.31 6.02 -20.31
N ARG A 62 9.66 6.28 -19.19
CA ARG A 62 10.04 5.77 -17.84
C ARG A 62 11.49 6.08 -17.43
N ASN A 63 12.22 6.92 -18.14
CA ASN A 63 13.58 7.32 -17.81
C ASN A 63 13.55 8.33 -16.67
N SER A 64 14.39 8.14 -15.66
CA SER A 64 14.60 9.10 -14.59
C SER A 64 15.07 10.45 -15.17
N GLY A 65 14.55 11.54 -14.63
CA GLY A 65 14.89 12.89 -15.07
C GLY A 65 13.98 13.49 -16.15
N ASN A 66 12.94 12.78 -16.58
CA ASN A 66 11.91 13.27 -17.51
C ASN A 66 10.52 13.37 -16.87
N GLU A 67 10.49 13.50 -15.55
CA GLU A 67 9.25 13.67 -14.81
C GLU A 67 8.62 15.03 -15.11
N THR A 68 7.30 15.03 -15.15
CA THR A 68 6.50 16.25 -15.27
C THR A 68 5.82 16.51 -13.92
N PHE A 69 5.93 17.74 -13.46
CA PHE A 69 5.40 18.20 -12.19
C PHE A 69 4.18 19.08 -12.41
N PHE A 70 3.20 18.95 -11.50
CA PHE A 70 1.98 19.76 -11.51
C PHE A 70 1.84 20.45 -10.15
N HIS A 71 1.76 21.79 -10.17
CA HIS A 71 1.54 22.61 -8.99
C HIS A 71 0.78 23.87 -9.36
N ASN A 72 -0.24 24.25 -8.59
CA ASN A 72 -1.05 25.45 -8.82
C ASN A 72 -1.55 25.62 -10.25
N GLY A 73 -2.01 24.50 -10.84
CA GLY A 73 -2.54 24.50 -12.21
C GLY A 73 -1.47 24.58 -13.31
N LYS A 74 -0.21 24.74 -12.94
CA LYS A 74 0.93 24.82 -13.90
C LYS A 74 1.61 23.46 -14.02
N GLU A 75 2.06 23.19 -15.24
CA GLU A 75 2.92 22.06 -15.58
C GLU A 75 4.35 22.58 -15.77
N PHE A 76 5.34 21.87 -15.17
CA PHE A 76 6.74 22.25 -15.31
C PHE A 76 7.66 21.04 -15.21
N LYS A 77 8.92 21.22 -15.56
CA LYS A 77 9.98 20.22 -15.45
C LYS A 77 11.19 20.86 -14.80
N PHE A 78 11.90 20.08 -14.01
CA PHE A 78 13.22 20.47 -13.52
C PHE A 78 14.30 20.09 -14.53
N THR A 79 15.44 20.77 -14.47
CA THR A 79 16.64 20.33 -15.19
C THR A 79 17.15 19.02 -14.59
N LYS A 80 17.84 18.21 -15.42
CA LYS A 80 18.29 16.87 -15.00
C LYS A 80 19.20 16.85 -13.75
N ASN A 81 19.89 17.96 -13.52
CA ASN A 81 20.86 18.09 -12.40
C ASN A 81 20.30 18.93 -11.23
N ASP A 82 19.00 19.21 -11.21
CA ASP A 82 18.38 20.01 -10.16
C ASP A 82 18.33 19.21 -8.84
N PRO A 83 18.89 19.71 -7.73
CA PRO A 83 18.82 19.04 -6.43
C PRO A 83 17.39 18.79 -5.97
N THR A 84 16.46 19.70 -6.31
CA THR A 84 15.03 19.54 -5.99
C THR A 84 14.43 18.34 -6.67
N LEU A 85 14.79 18.10 -7.95
CA LEU A 85 14.38 16.92 -8.70
C LEU A 85 14.81 15.64 -7.96
N PHE A 86 16.08 15.53 -7.57
CA PHE A 86 16.61 14.37 -6.85
C PHE A 86 15.90 14.16 -5.50
N PHE A 87 15.64 15.24 -4.78
CA PHE A 87 14.93 15.18 -3.50
C PHE A 87 13.51 14.63 -3.68
N LEU A 88 12.74 15.16 -4.64
CA LEU A 88 11.37 14.71 -4.91
C LEU A 88 11.32 13.27 -5.44
N GLN A 89 12.29 12.86 -6.25
CA GLN A 89 12.42 11.48 -6.70
C GLN A 89 12.67 10.53 -5.51
N ARG A 90 13.58 10.88 -4.60
CA ARG A 90 13.84 10.08 -3.40
C ARG A 90 12.60 9.95 -2.52
N LEU A 91 11.86 11.04 -2.28
CA LEU A 91 10.61 10.99 -1.51
C LEU A 91 9.58 10.07 -2.14
N ARG A 92 9.40 10.17 -3.47
CA ARG A 92 8.49 9.30 -4.22
C ARG A 92 8.90 7.83 -4.10
N ASP A 93 10.16 7.53 -4.35
CA ASP A 93 10.67 6.17 -4.36
C ASP A 93 10.61 5.53 -2.96
N GLU A 94 10.89 6.31 -1.91
CA GLU A 94 10.76 5.86 -0.52
C GLU A 94 9.30 5.59 -0.15
N SER A 95 8.38 6.48 -0.52
CA SER A 95 6.94 6.28 -0.31
C SER A 95 6.44 5.02 -1.02
N HIS A 96 6.90 4.78 -2.25
CA HIS A 96 6.56 3.59 -3.02
C HIS A 96 7.12 2.31 -2.35
N ARG A 97 8.37 2.35 -1.89
CA ARG A 97 9.01 1.24 -1.15
C ARG A 97 8.25 0.93 0.14
N PHE A 98 7.85 1.96 0.89
CA PHE A 98 7.06 1.81 2.11
C PHE A 98 5.70 1.17 1.82
N ALA A 99 4.99 1.64 0.79
CA ALA A 99 3.70 1.08 0.40
C ALA A 99 3.81 -0.41 0.02
N ILE A 100 4.83 -0.79 -0.76
CA ILE A 100 5.09 -2.20 -1.12
C ILE A 100 5.36 -3.05 0.14
N SER A 101 6.19 -2.56 1.06
CA SER A 101 6.52 -3.29 2.30
C SER A 101 5.30 -3.48 3.19
N ALA A 102 4.48 -2.45 3.35
CA ALA A 102 3.22 -2.51 4.10
C ALA A 102 2.23 -3.52 3.48
N HIS A 103 2.11 -3.54 2.16
CA HIS A 103 1.29 -4.53 1.44
C HIS A 103 1.80 -5.96 1.62
N ARG A 104 3.12 -6.18 1.61
CA ARG A 104 3.73 -7.49 1.87
C ARG A 104 3.46 -7.97 3.29
N THR A 105 3.61 -7.08 4.27
CA THR A 105 3.35 -7.38 5.68
C THR A 105 1.87 -7.70 5.91
N LYS A 106 0.96 -6.93 5.30
CA LYS A 106 -0.49 -7.17 5.40
C LYS A 106 -0.89 -8.51 4.75
N ARG A 107 -0.31 -8.84 3.60
CA ARG A 107 -0.50 -10.17 2.96
C ARG A 107 0.02 -11.30 3.86
N LYS A 108 1.22 -11.17 4.42
CA LYS A 108 1.76 -12.16 5.38
C LYS A 108 0.85 -12.33 6.60
N LYS A 109 0.34 -11.23 7.18
CA LYS A 109 -0.61 -11.29 8.31
C LYS A 109 -1.96 -11.88 7.92
N GLY A 110 -2.45 -11.62 6.72
CA GLY A 110 -3.70 -12.21 6.22
C GLY A 110 -3.57 -13.71 5.88
N MET A 111 -2.40 -14.15 5.41
CA MET A 111 -2.10 -15.57 5.21
C MET A 111 -1.90 -16.32 6.54
N ASN A 112 -1.52 -15.62 7.62
CA ASN A 112 -1.31 -16.22 8.93
C ASN A 112 -2.60 -16.40 9.75
N LYS A 113 -3.73 -15.81 9.34
CA LYS A 113 -5.05 -16.06 9.96
C LYS A 113 -5.91 -16.88 8.99
N SER A 114 -5.51 -18.10 8.72
CA SER A 114 -6.35 -19.07 8.01
C SER A 114 -7.13 -19.90 9.02
N LEU A 115 -8.23 -20.48 8.59
CA LEU A 115 -9.01 -21.45 9.40
C LEU A 115 -8.11 -22.56 9.97
N LEU A 116 -7.01 -22.89 9.28
CA LEU A 116 -6.00 -23.85 9.73
C LEU A 116 -5.27 -23.44 11.00
N ASP A 117 -5.26 -22.16 11.38
CA ASP A 117 -4.64 -21.67 12.62
C ASP A 117 -5.54 -21.90 13.86
N GLN A 118 -6.80 -22.26 13.64
CA GLN A 118 -7.77 -22.53 14.68
C GLN A 118 -7.88 -24.04 15.01
N ILE A 119 -7.16 -24.87 14.25
CA ILE A 119 -7.20 -26.33 14.43
C ILE A 119 -6.02 -26.72 15.34
N ASP A 120 -6.35 -27.28 16.49
CA ASP A 120 -5.35 -27.80 17.42
C ASP A 120 -4.51 -28.89 16.75
N GLY A 121 -3.20 -28.83 16.95
CA GLY A 121 -2.26 -29.75 16.32
C GLY A 121 -1.75 -29.34 14.94
N ILE A 122 -2.31 -28.32 14.28
CA ILE A 122 -1.79 -27.77 13.02
C ILE A 122 -0.86 -26.59 13.30
N GLY A 123 0.39 -26.87 13.59
CA GLY A 123 1.44 -25.86 13.70
C GLY A 123 1.92 -25.34 12.34
N SER A 124 2.86 -24.37 12.36
CA SER A 124 3.36 -23.67 11.17
C SER A 124 3.94 -24.60 10.09
N ILE A 125 4.53 -25.74 10.48
CA ILE A 125 5.11 -26.71 9.56
C ILE A 125 4.01 -27.46 8.81
N ARG A 126 3.04 -28.05 9.52
CA ARG A 126 1.90 -28.77 8.94
C ARG A 126 1.03 -27.86 8.07
N LYS A 127 0.79 -26.64 8.52
CA LYS A 127 0.10 -25.62 7.73
C LYS A 127 0.82 -25.33 6.41
N ARG A 128 2.15 -25.22 6.42
CA ARG A 128 2.94 -25.00 5.21
C ARG A 128 2.85 -26.17 4.25
N SER A 129 2.94 -27.41 4.74
CA SER A 129 2.80 -28.61 3.93
C SER A 129 1.42 -28.67 3.27
N LEU A 130 0.35 -28.42 4.01
CA LEU A 130 -1.02 -28.35 3.48
C LEU A 130 -1.16 -27.27 2.41
N LEU A 131 -0.70 -26.04 2.66
CA LEU A 131 -0.83 -24.95 1.70
C LEU A 131 0.05 -25.15 0.46
N ASN A 132 1.19 -25.80 0.59
CA ASN A 132 2.02 -26.17 -0.57
C ASN A 132 1.34 -27.24 -1.44
N HIS A 133 0.68 -28.22 -0.83
CA HIS A 133 0.01 -29.31 -1.54
C HIS A 133 -1.28 -28.84 -2.21
N PHE A 134 -2.14 -28.15 -1.47
CA PHE A 134 -3.49 -27.76 -1.95
C PHE A 134 -3.55 -26.34 -2.52
N GLY A 135 -2.52 -25.52 -2.39
CA GLY A 135 -2.44 -24.16 -2.92
C GLY A 135 -3.21 -23.09 -2.11
N SER A 136 -4.26 -23.46 -1.38
CA SER A 136 -5.03 -22.52 -0.56
C SER A 136 -5.71 -23.18 0.63
N ALA A 137 -6.02 -22.40 1.68
CA ALA A 137 -6.75 -22.91 2.86
C ALA A 137 -8.17 -23.38 2.51
N LYS A 138 -8.81 -22.76 1.51
CA LYS A 138 -10.13 -23.16 1.03
C LYS A 138 -10.09 -24.51 0.30
N ALA A 139 -9.02 -24.79 -0.44
CA ALA A 139 -8.84 -26.08 -1.07
C ALA A 139 -8.61 -27.19 -0.04
N VAL A 140 -7.89 -26.90 1.06
CA VAL A 140 -7.74 -27.84 2.19
C VAL A 140 -9.09 -28.13 2.86
N GLU A 141 -9.95 -27.15 3.03
CA GLU A 141 -11.29 -27.31 3.61
C GLU A 141 -12.19 -28.22 2.75
N SER A 142 -11.99 -28.19 1.43
CA SER A 142 -12.78 -29.00 0.48
C SER A 142 -12.15 -30.37 0.18
N ALA A 143 -10.94 -30.64 0.69
CA ALA A 143 -10.23 -31.90 0.45
C ALA A 143 -10.82 -33.05 1.27
N SER A 144 -10.77 -34.26 0.71
CA SER A 144 -11.10 -35.48 1.43
C SER A 144 -10.08 -35.85 2.48
N LEU A 145 -10.45 -36.71 3.42
CA LEU A 145 -9.57 -37.17 4.50
C LEU A 145 -8.35 -37.92 3.93
N ASP A 146 -8.55 -38.71 2.88
CA ASP A 146 -7.48 -39.47 2.21
C ASP A 146 -6.49 -38.54 1.52
N GLU A 147 -6.95 -37.47 0.89
CA GLU A 147 -6.08 -36.47 0.28
C GLU A 147 -5.25 -35.72 1.33
N ILE A 148 -5.85 -35.36 2.46
CA ILE A 148 -5.14 -34.72 3.57
C ILE A 148 -4.10 -35.67 4.16
N GLN A 149 -4.39 -36.96 4.32
CA GLN A 149 -3.46 -37.97 4.82
C GLN A 149 -2.27 -38.21 3.89
N SER A 150 -2.42 -37.98 2.59
CA SER A 150 -1.36 -38.12 1.60
C SER A 150 -0.28 -37.05 1.70
N VAL A 151 -0.53 -35.97 2.46
CA VAL A 151 0.41 -34.86 2.61
C VAL A 151 1.52 -35.25 3.58
N GLU A 152 2.77 -35.16 3.11
CA GLU A 152 3.96 -35.48 3.91
C GLU A 152 4.03 -34.65 5.20
N GLY A 153 4.20 -35.33 6.33
CA GLY A 153 4.25 -34.71 7.66
C GLY A 153 2.89 -34.54 8.36
N LEU A 154 1.79 -35.08 7.77
CA LEU A 154 0.46 -35.16 8.37
C LEU A 154 0.12 -36.63 8.69
N SER A 155 0.82 -37.23 9.62
CA SER A 155 0.41 -38.54 10.15
C SER A 155 -0.70 -38.33 11.20
N LEU A 156 -1.89 -38.91 10.96
CA LEU A 156 -3.05 -38.87 11.87
C LEU A 156 -2.96 -39.89 13.02
N ILE A 157 -1.79 -40.38 13.35
CA ILE A 157 -1.63 -41.45 14.35
C ILE A 157 -1.81 -40.96 15.82
N HIS A 158 -2.09 -39.67 16.04
CA HIS A 158 -2.27 -39.10 17.39
C HIS A 158 -3.47 -38.15 17.48
N ILE A 159 -4.64 -38.60 17.07
CA ILE A 159 -5.91 -38.02 17.55
C ILE A 159 -6.69 -39.08 18.28
#